data_404cf84896b0c4a714472150be0f7314
#
_entry.id   404cf84896b0c4a714472150be0f7314
#
_cell.length_a   1.000
_cell.length_b   1.000
_cell.length_c   1.000
_cell.angle_alpha   90.00
_cell.angle_beta   90.00
_cell.angle_gamma   90.00
#
_symmetry.space_group_name_H-M   'P 1'
#
loop_
_entity.id
_entity.type
_entity.pdbx_description
1 polymer ?
#
loop_
_entity_poly.entity_id
_entity_poly.type
_entity_poly.pdbx_seq_one_letter_code
_entity_poly.pdbx_strand_id
1 'polypeptide(L)'
;MGGPDFWSNGIHLNTIEAADSPADESWANINAMDDLCRAILDCGSHCIVAAMQGNAGAGGVFLALTADRVLAREGVILNPHYKGMGNLYGSEYWTYLLPRRVGWERAHAITQNRLPIGAKQAVEQGLIDESFGADVPAFAAQVRRQAIELAARPDLMKLLEEKRTARARDEATKPLEAHRQEELARMKLNFYGFDPSYHVARYHF
;
A
#
# COMPACT_ATOMS: atom_id res chain seq x y z
N MET A 1 -2.65 -9.82 9.21
CA MET A 1 -1.75 -10.60 8.32
C MET A 1 -2.53 -10.96 7.07
N GLY A 2 -1.89 -10.90 5.90
CA GLY A 2 -2.48 -11.36 4.64
C GLY A 2 -2.48 -12.89 4.51
N GLY A 3 -2.98 -13.41 3.37
CA GLY A 3 -2.90 -14.83 3.03
C GLY A 3 -1.46 -15.30 2.75
N PRO A 4 -1.22 -16.63 2.72
CA PRO A 4 0.11 -17.18 2.45
C PRO A 4 0.52 -17.03 0.98
N ASP A 5 -0.43 -17.04 0.05
CA ASP A 5 -0.16 -17.02 -1.39
C ASP A 5 0.11 -15.60 -1.89
N PHE A 6 -0.71 -14.63 -1.48
CA PHE A 6 -0.51 -13.22 -1.77
C PHE A 6 -1.07 -12.34 -0.65
N TRP A 7 -0.54 -11.13 -0.56
CA TRP A 7 -1.04 -10.11 0.36
C TRP A 7 -2.22 -9.37 -0.25
N SER A 8 -1.98 -8.62 -1.28
CA SER A 8 -2.97 -7.87 -2.07
C SER A 8 -2.32 -7.36 -3.35
N ASN A 9 -3.09 -7.26 -4.41
CA ASN A 9 -2.69 -6.64 -5.68
C ASN A 9 -3.47 -5.34 -5.99
N GLY A 10 -4.14 -4.77 -4.98
CA GLY A 10 -4.98 -3.57 -5.13
C GLY A 10 -6.41 -3.90 -5.54
N ILE A 11 -6.97 -3.16 -6.49
CA ILE A 11 -8.36 -3.32 -6.97
C ILE A 11 -8.62 -4.72 -7.53
N HIS A 12 -9.86 -5.17 -7.40
CA HIS A 12 -10.24 -6.56 -7.71
C HIS A 12 -10.61 -6.72 -9.19
N LEU A 13 -9.62 -7.05 -10.03
CA LEU A 13 -9.78 -7.11 -11.49
C LEU A 13 -10.87 -8.06 -11.97
N ASN A 14 -11.06 -9.24 -11.34
CA ASN A 14 -12.12 -10.17 -11.72
C ASN A 14 -13.51 -9.58 -11.51
N THR A 15 -13.73 -8.81 -10.44
CA THR A 15 -15.00 -8.12 -10.20
C THR A 15 -15.23 -7.05 -11.26
N ILE A 16 -14.18 -6.31 -11.60
CA ILE A 16 -14.21 -5.27 -12.63
C ILE A 16 -14.53 -5.86 -14.01
N GLU A 17 -13.90 -6.99 -14.37
CA GLU A 17 -14.16 -7.66 -15.64
C GLU A 17 -15.57 -8.24 -15.75
N ALA A 18 -16.15 -8.68 -14.63
CA ALA A 18 -17.51 -9.22 -14.59
C ALA A 18 -18.62 -8.14 -14.56
N ALA A 19 -18.26 -6.88 -14.40
CA ALA A 19 -19.23 -5.79 -14.29
C ALA A 19 -19.76 -5.32 -15.65
N ASP A 20 -21.01 -4.86 -15.69
CA ASP A 20 -21.62 -4.25 -16.89
C ASP A 20 -20.87 -2.99 -17.33
N SER A 21 -20.34 -2.21 -16.38
CA SER A 21 -19.50 -1.04 -16.63
C SER A 21 -18.17 -1.19 -15.89
N PRO A 22 -17.14 -1.77 -16.54
CA PRO A 22 -15.83 -1.93 -15.90
C PRO A 22 -15.16 -0.62 -15.46
N ALA A 23 -15.45 0.50 -16.11
CA ALA A 23 -14.93 1.80 -15.70
C ALA A 23 -15.55 2.26 -14.36
N ASP A 24 -16.88 2.10 -14.22
CA ASP A 24 -17.58 2.48 -13.00
C ASP A 24 -17.22 1.55 -11.83
N GLU A 25 -17.08 0.24 -12.10
CA GLU A 25 -16.63 -0.70 -11.10
C GLU A 25 -15.18 -0.43 -10.66
N SER A 26 -14.29 -0.07 -11.60
CA SER A 26 -12.93 0.38 -11.27
C SER A 26 -12.94 1.61 -10.37
N TRP A 27 -13.82 2.57 -10.67
CA TRP A 27 -13.98 3.78 -9.87
C TRP A 27 -14.51 3.47 -8.47
N ALA A 28 -15.49 2.59 -8.35
CA ALA A 28 -16.01 2.13 -7.06
C ALA A 28 -14.92 1.42 -6.23
N ASN A 29 -14.19 0.49 -6.87
CA ASN A 29 -13.10 -0.25 -6.22
C ASN A 29 -11.98 0.67 -5.70
N ILE A 30 -11.51 1.61 -6.52
CA ILE A 30 -10.40 2.49 -6.10
C ILE A 30 -10.81 3.40 -4.94
N ASN A 31 -12.04 3.91 -4.95
CA ASN A 31 -12.55 4.71 -3.85
C ASN A 31 -12.67 3.89 -2.56
N ALA A 32 -13.14 2.65 -2.64
CA ALA A 32 -13.21 1.75 -1.48
C ALA A 32 -11.81 1.43 -0.91
N MET A 33 -10.81 1.24 -1.78
CA MET A 33 -9.41 1.06 -1.36
C MET A 33 -8.86 2.30 -0.67
N ASP A 34 -9.13 3.48 -1.21
CA ASP A 34 -8.74 4.77 -0.59
C ASP A 34 -9.40 4.94 0.78
N ASP A 35 -10.69 4.60 0.91
CA ASP A 35 -11.40 4.67 2.19
C ASP A 35 -10.78 3.73 3.23
N LEU A 36 -10.42 2.51 2.83
CA LEU A 36 -9.72 1.56 3.69
C LEU A 36 -8.34 2.09 4.12
N CYS A 37 -7.55 2.57 3.16
CA CYS A 37 -6.24 3.16 3.44
C CYS A 37 -6.35 4.34 4.41
N ARG A 38 -7.33 5.22 4.18
CA ARG A 38 -7.60 6.36 5.05
C ARG A 38 -7.97 5.95 6.46
N ALA A 39 -8.86 4.97 6.61
CA ALA A 39 -9.26 4.47 7.92
C ALA A 39 -8.06 3.94 8.74
N ILE A 40 -7.09 3.31 8.08
CA ILE A 40 -5.85 2.84 8.71
C ILE A 40 -4.96 4.03 9.10
N LEU A 41 -4.76 4.99 8.19
CA LEU A 41 -3.93 6.18 8.42
C LEU A 41 -4.47 7.07 9.55
N ASP A 42 -5.79 7.21 9.65
CA ASP A 42 -6.46 8.02 10.67
C ASP A 42 -6.64 7.28 12.01
N CYS A 43 -6.28 5.99 12.09
CA CYS A 43 -6.37 5.20 13.32
C CYS A 43 -5.30 5.62 14.33
N GLY A 44 -5.62 6.60 15.16
CA GLY A 44 -4.75 7.11 16.23
C GLY A 44 -4.77 6.33 17.55
N SER A 45 -5.65 5.32 17.68
CA SER A 45 -5.84 4.56 18.92
C SER A 45 -5.03 3.26 19.01
N HIS A 46 -4.49 2.79 17.89
CA HIS A 46 -3.75 1.53 17.79
C HIS A 46 -2.45 1.70 17.01
N CYS A 47 -1.46 0.91 17.37
CA CYS A 47 -0.30 0.68 16.52
C CYS A 47 -0.63 -0.45 15.54
N ILE A 48 -0.65 -0.14 14.26
CA ILE A 48 -1.05 -1.09 13.19
C ILE A 48 0.20 -1.70 12.57
N VAL A 49 0.20 -3.03 12.46
CA VAL A 49 1.29 -3.79 11.85
C VAL A 49 0.77 -4.52 10.61
N ALA A 50 1.30 -4.19 9.46
CA ALA A 50 1.12 -4.98 8.25
C ALA A 50 2.16 -6.10 8.21
N ALA A 51 1.71 -7.36 8.05
CA ALA A 51 2.59 -8.51 7.99
C ALA A 51 2.31 -9.32 6.72
N MET A 52 3.14 -9.14 5.70
CA MET A 52 2.99 -9.73 4.39
C MET A 52 3.63 -11.12 4.35
N GLN A 53 2.81 -12.16 4.27
CA GLN A 53 3.25 -13.56 4.09
C GLN A 53 3.49 -13.90 2.63
N GLY A 54 2.75 -13.25 1.72
CA GLY A 54 2.80 -13.43 0.28
C GLY A 54 3.07 -12.12 -0.43
N ASN A 55 3.21 -12.20 -1.75
CA ASN A 55 3.57 -11.08 -2.61
C ASN A 55 2.52 -9.95 -2.58
N ALA A 56 2.98 -8.74 -2.84
CA ALA A 56 2.14 -7.55 -2.92
C ALA A 56 2.39 -6.80 -4.24
N GLY A 57 1.32 -6.39 -4.90
CA GLY A 57 1.40 -5.61 -6.14
C GLY A 57 0.56 -4.34 -6.10
N ALA A 58 0.96 -3.34 -6.85
CA ALA A 58 0.22 -2.09 -7.05
C ALA A 58 -0.31 -1.52 -5.72
N GLY A 59 -1.62 -1.22 -5.65
CA GLY A 59 -2.29 -0.71 -4.46
C GLY A 59 -2.12 -1.59 -3.20
N GLY A 60 -1.87 -2.90 -3.38
CA GLY A 60 -1.60 -3.79 -2.24
C GLY A 60 -0.31 -3.45 -1.50
N VAL A 61 0.72 -2.95 -2.17
CA VAL A 61 1.92 -2.45 -1.49
C VAL A 61 1.58 -1.21 -0.67
N PHE A 62 0.87 -0.26 -1.27
CA PHE A 62 0.50 0.99 -0.58
C PHE A 62 -0.47 0.75 0.57
N LEU A 63 -1.38 -0.21 0.46
CA LEU A 63 -2.19 -0.68 1.59
C LEU A 63 -1.30 -1.15 2.77
N ALA A 64 -0.23 -1.91 2.51
CA ALA A 64 0.70 -2.29 3.56
C ALA A 64 1.43 -1.08 4.15
N LEU A 65 1.81 -0.10 3.31
CA LEU A 65 2.52 1.12 3.75
C LEU A 65 1.67 2.07 4.61
N THR A 66 0.34 1.89 4.66
CA THR A 66 -0.53 2.65 5.59
C THR A 66 -0.30 2.29 7.06
N ALA A 67 0.26 1.11 7.33
CA ALA A 67 0.53 0.64 8.68
C ALA A 67 1.73 1.37 9.31
N ASP A 68 1.75 1.41 10.64
CA ASP A 68 2.85 1.99 11.43
C ASP A 68 4.14 1.17 11.30
N ARG A 69 3.99 -0.16 11.15
CA ARG A 69 5.09 -1.08 10.87
C ARG A 69 4.72 -2.03 9.74
N VAL A 70 5.67 -2.23 8.82
CA VAL A 70 5.49 -3.09 7.65
C VAL A 70 6.53 -4.20 7.68
N LEU A 71 6.07 -5.42 7.86
CA LEU A 71 6.89 -6.62 7.96
C LEU A 71 6.62 -7.53 6.76
N ALA A 72 7.65 -8.15 6.21
CA ALA A 72 7.52 -9.11 5.13
C ALA A 72 8.25 -10.41 5.42
N ARG A 73 7.67 -11.54 5.00
CA ARG A 73 8.39 -12.82 5.00
C ARG A 73 9.55 -12.76 4.00
N GLU A 74 10.64 -13.44 4.31
CA GLU A 74 11.73 -13.64 3.35
C GLU A 74 11.21 -14.24 2.05
N GLY A 75 11.72 -13.75 0.93
CA GLY A 75 11.28 -14.18 -0.40
C GLY A 75 10.01 -13.52 -0.93
N VAL A 76 9.32 -12.69 -0.12
CA VAL A 76 8.20 -11.86 -0.61
C VAL A 76 8.72 -10.86 -1.64
N ILE A 77 7.93 -10.69 -2.70
CA ILE A 77 8.16 -9.74 -3.78
C ILE A 77 7.13 -8.61 -3.69
N LEU A 78 7.59 -7.39 -3.83
CA LEU A 78 6.77 -6.18 -3.89
C LEU A 78 6.87 -5.54 -5.28
N ASN A 79 5.74 -5.16 -5.85
CA ASN A 79 5.64 -4.39 -7.09
C ASN A 79 4.97 -3.04 -6.81
N PRO A 80 5.69 -2.03 -6.25
CA PRO A 80 5.11 -0.74 -5.84
C PRO A 80 4.89 0.20 -7.03
N HIS A 81 4.20 -0.26 -8.06
CA HIS A 81 3.87 0.52 -9.25
C HIS A 81 2.59 0.03 -9.91
N TYR A 82 1.96 0.90 -10.71
CA TYR A 82 0.72 0.59 -11.42
C TYR A 82 0.92 0.49 -12.94
N LYS A 83 2.15 0.66 -13.42
CA LYS A 83 2.48 0.81 -14.85
C LYS A 83 2.17 -0.43 -15.69
N GLY A 84 2.17 -1.62 -15.09
CA GLY A 84 1.81 -2.86 -15.77
C GLY A 84 0.35 -2.94 -16.22
N MET A 85 -0.54 -2.15 -15.60
CA MET A 85 -1.97 -2.07 -15.92
C MET A 85 -2.29 -0.84 -16.78
N GLY A 86 -1.69 -0.75 -17.97
CA GLY A 86 -1.98 0.34 -18.91
C GLY A 86 -1.53 1.71 -18.41
N ASN A 87 -0.40 1.79 -17.76
CA ASN A 87 0.16 3.04 -17.22
C ASN A 87 -0.72 3.76 -16.20
N LEU A 88 -1.54 3.05 -15.44
CA LEU A 88 -2.30 3.66 -14.35
C LEU A 88 -1.43 4.56 -13.50
N TYR A 89 -1.99 5.68 -13.05
CA TYR A 89 -1.31 6.61 -12.15
C TYR A 89 -1.18 6.02 -10.74
N GLY A 90 -2.23 5.33 -10.30
CA GLY A 90 -2.34 4.79 -8.95
C GLY A 90 -3.06 5.73 -8.00
N SER A 91 -3.46 5.19 -6.87
CA SER A 91 -4.06 5.89 -5.75
C SER A 91 -3.56 5.29 -4.44
N GLU A 92 -4.43 5.05 -3.46
CA GLU A 92 -4.07 4.49 -2.14
C GLU A 92 -3.05 5.36 -1.40
N TYR A 93 -3.11 6.68 -1.64
CA TYR A 93 -2.23 7.69 -1.02
C TYR A 93 -0.73 7.45 -1.29
N TRP A 94 -0.35 6.86 -2.43
CA TRP A 94 1.06 6.60 -2.73
C TRP A 94 1.90 7.88 -2.76
N THR A 95 1.31 9.02 -3.18
CA THR A 95 1.97 10.33 -3.20
C THR A 95 2.27 10.88 -1.81
N TYR A 96 1.61 10.36 -0.78
CA TYR A 96 1.87 10.63 0.63
C TYR A 96 2.79 9.55 1.25
N LEU A 97 2.46 8.29 1.06
CA LEU A 97 3.10 7.16 1.75
C LEU A 97 4.54 6.92 1.30
N LEU A 98 4.77 6.86 0.00
CA LEU A 98 6.06 6.45 -0.54
C LEU A 98 7.15 7.51 -0.30
N PRO A 99 6.93 8.81 -0.56
CA PRO A 99 7.93 9.83 -0.29
C PRO A 99 8.32 9.95 1.19
N ARG A 100 7.43 9.63 2.11
CA ARG A 100 7.72 9.63 3.55
C ARG A 100 8.71 8.53 3.94
N ARG A 101 8.73 7.42 3.23
CA ARG A 101 9.62 6.29 3.50
C ARG A 101 10.96 6.42 2.80
N VAL A 102 10.95 6.82 1.53
CA VAL A 102 12.15 6.74 0.68
C VAL A 102 12.61 8.09 0.09
N GLY A 103 11.89 9.17 0.39
CA GLY A 103 12.10 10.48 -0.23
C GLY A 103 11.47 10.57 -1.63
N TRP A 104 11.23 11.80 -2.11
CA TRP A 104 10.47 12.05 -3.35
C TRP A 104 11.17 11.50 -4.60
N GLU A 105 12.47 11.72 -4.73
CA GLU A 105 13.24 11.29 -5.89
C GLU A 105 13.20 9.77 -6.06
N ARG A 106 13.44 9.03 -4.96
CA ARG A 106 13.39 7.56 -4.98
C ARG A 106 11.96 7.05 -5.15
N ALA A 107 10.97 7.69 -4.57
CA ALA A 107 9.56 7.36 -4.77
C ALA A 107 9.18 7.43 -6.25
N HIS A 108 9.60 8.48 -6.94
CA HIS A 108 9.38 8.62 -8.37
C HIS A 108 10.11 7.52 -9.16
N ALA A 109 11.38 7.26 -8.84
CA ALA A 109 12.15 6.21 -9.50
C ALA A 109 11.49 4.83 -9.33
N ILE A 110 11.06 4.47 -8.11
CA ILE A 110 10.39 3.20 -7.81
C ILE A 110 9.11 3.04 -8.63
N THR A 111 8.26 4.07 -8.69
CA THR A 111 6.98 3.99 -9.41
C THR A 111 7.14 3.93 -10.94
N GLN A 112 8.27 4.40 -11.49
CA GLN A 112 8.55 4.37 -12.93
C GLN A 112 9.32 3.13 -13.38
N ASN A 113 10.05 2.46 -12.49
CA ASN A 113 11.04 1.42 -12.84
C ASN A 113 10.39 0.11 -13.30
N ARG A 114 9.16 -0.18 -12.91
CA ARG A 114 8.42 -1.43 -13.26
C ARG A 114 9.10 -2.73 -12.82
N LEU A 115 10.12 -2.66 -12.00
CA LEU A 115 10.84 -3.83 -11.54
C LEU A 115 10.34 -4.27 -10.16
N PRO A 116 10.23 -5.58 -9.94
CA PRO A 116 9.92 -6.10 -8.61
C PRO A 116 11.06 -5.82 -7.64
N ILE A 117 10.71 -5.63 -6.38
CA ILE A 117 11.64 -5.41 -5.27
C ILE A 117 11.48 -6.57 -4.30
N GLY A 118 12.55 -7.31 -4.04
CA GLY A 118 12.56 -8.36 -3.02
C GLY A 118 12.50 -7.78 -1.61
N ALA A 119 11.93 -8.52 -0.65
CA ALA A 119 11.74 -8.05 0.72
C ALA A 119 13.03 -7.54 1.38
N LYS A 120 14.16 -8.22 1.18
CA LYS A 120 15.47 -7.76 1.68
C LYS A 120 15.87 -6.40 1.10
N GLN A 121 15.76 -6.25 -0.22
CA GLN A 121 16.06 -5.00 -0.89
C GLN A 121 15.09 -3.87 -0.46
N ALA A 122 13.82 -4.20 -0.21
CA ALA A 122 12.83 -3.26 0.29
C ALA A 122 13.20 -2.70 1.68
N VAL A 123 13.77 -3.54 2.57
CA VAL A 123 14.32 -3.09 3.85
C VAL A 123 15.53 -2.19 3.65
N GLU A 124 16.48 -2.59 2.81
CA GLU A 124 17.70 -1.81 2.51
C GLU A 124 17.37 -0.42 1.93
N GLN A 125 16.27 -0.32 1.18
CA GLN A 125 15.79 0.94 0.63
C GLN A 125 14.93 1.78 1.58
N GLY A 126 14.57 1.24 2.76
CA GLY A 126 13.67 1.89 3.70
C GLY A 126 12.18 1.84 3.31
N LEU A 127 11.84 1.02 2.31
CA LEU A 127 10.45 0.87 1.86
C LEU A 127 9.60 0.13 2.91
N ILE A 128 10.15 -0.92 3.53
CA ILE A 128 9.53 -1.66 4.64
C ILE A 128 10.48 -1.72 5.83
N ASP A 129 9.96 -2.09 7.00
CA ASP A 129 10.74 -2.00 8.24
C ASP A 129 11.62 -3.23 8.49
N GLU A 130 11.09 -4.43 8.28
CA GLU A 130 11.83 -5.67 8.51
C GLU A 130 11.43 -6.79 7.54
N SER A 131 12.37 -7.70 7.29
CA SER A 131 12.11 -8.96 6.58
C SER A 131 12.75 -10.12 7.33
N PHE A 132 11.97 -11.17 7.61
CA PHE A 132 12.39 -12.35 8.36
C PHE A 132 11.49 -13.55 8.09
N GLY A 133 11.92 -14.74 8.57
CA GLY A 133 11.16 -15.98 8.49
C GLY A 133 11.24 -16.64 7.12
N ALA A 134 11.95 -17.76 7.06
CA ALA A 134 12.17 -18.53 5.81
C ALA A 134 10.87 -19.15 5.27
N ASP A 135 9.90 -19.43 6.16
CA ASP A 135 8.60 -20.00 5.82
C ASP A 135 7.45 -19.26 6.54
N VAL A 136 6.22 -19.60 6.15
CA VAL A 136 5.00 -18.97 6.71
C VAL A 136 4.84 -19.22 8.21
N PRO A 137 5.03 -20.44 8.76
CA PRO A 137 4.95 -20.67 10.20
C PRO A 137 5.99 -19.88 11.02
N ALA A 138 7.25 -19.86 10.58
CA ALA A 138 8.32 -19.12 11.26
C ALA A 138 8.04 -17.60 11.24
N PHE A 139 7.62 -17.08 10.10
CA PHE A 139 7.22 -15.68 9.96
C PHE A 139 6.06 -15.34 10.89
N ALA A 140 4.97 -16.12 10.87
CA ALA A 140 3.79 -15.88 11.70
C ALA A 140 4.12 -15.91 13.20
N ALA A 141 4.95 -16.87 13.63
CA ALA A 141 5.39 -16.96 15.02
C ALA A 141 6.19 -15.71 15.46
N GLN A 142 7.07 -15.21 14.60
CA GLN A 142 7.87 -14.01 14.91
C GLN A 142 7.02 -12.73 14.90
N VAL A 143 6.10 -12.58 13.93
CA VAL A 143 5.14 -11.46 13.92
C VAL A 143 4.33 -11.44 15.22
N ARG A 144 3.84 -12.61 15.68
CA ARG A 144 3.09 -12.71 16.95
C ARG A 144 3.94 -12.26 18.14
N ARG A 145 5.20 -12.68 18.22
CA ARG A 145 6.12 -12.24 19.28
C ARG A 145 6.31 -10.73 19.26
N GLN A 146 6.64 -10.16 18.10
CA GLN A 146 6.82 -8.69 17.97
C GLN A 146 5.54 -7.93 18.32
N ALA A 147 4.37 -8.43 17.97
CA ALA A 147 3.10 -7.80 18.31
C ALA A 147 2.84 -7.81 19.83
N ILE A 148 3.15 -8.92 20.51
CA ILE A 148 3.05 -9.03 21.98
C ILE A 148 4.03 -8.08 22.65
N GLU A 149 5.29 -8.05 22.20
CA GLU A 149 6.32 -7.16 22.72
C GLU A 149 5.94 -5.68 22.54
N LEU A 150 5.41 -5.33 21.36
CA LEU A 150 4.92 -3.99 21.07
C LEU A 150 3.76 -3.60 22.00
N ALA A 151 2.78 -4.51 22.19
CA ALA A 151 1.63 -4.27 23.06
C ALA A 151 2.02 -4.16 24.55
N ALA A 152 3.10 -4.83 24.95
CA ALA A 152 3.61 -4.78 26.33
C ALA A 152 4.56 -3.60 26.61
N ARG A 153 4.86 -2.77 25.62
CA ARG A 153 5.77 -1.62 25.79
C ARG A 153 5.24 -0.62 26.79
N PRO A 154 6.03 -0.22 27.81
CA PRO A 154 5.60 0.77 28.78
C PRO A 154 5.39 2.18 28.18
N ASP A 155 6.01 2.47 27.05
CA ASP A 155 5.91 3.72 26.31
C ASP A 155 4.92 3.68 25.13
N LEU A 156 4.06 2.64 25.04
CA LEU A 156 3.10 2.49 23.92
C LEU A 156 2.19 3.73 23.78
N MET A 157 1.71 4.27 24.90
CA MET A 157 0.85 5.46 24.87
C MET A 157 1.58 6.69 24.33
N LYS A 158 2.87 6.83 24.63
CA LYS A 158 3.72 7.89 24.07
C LYS A 158 3.88 7.72 22.55
N LEU A 159 4.14 6.50 22.08
CA LEU A 159 4.22 6.21 20.64
C LEU A 159 2.93 6.56 19.91
N LEU A 160 1.77 6.25 20.49
CA LEU A 160 0.48 6.61 19.90
C LEU A 160 0.25 8.13 19.87
N GLU A 161 0.73 8.86 20.90
CA GLU A 161 0.66 10.33 20.89
C GLU A 161 1.59 10.94 19.83
N GLU A 162 2.81 10.42 19.69
CA GLU A 162 3.75 10.83 18.65
C GLU A 162 3.17 10.57 17.25
N LYS A 163 2.52 9.41 17.03
CA LYS A 163 1.79 9.10 15.81
C LYS A 163 0.71 10.14 15.50
N ARG A 164 -0.17 10.45 16.48
CA ARG A 164 -1.22 11.45 16.31
C ARG A 164 -0.65 12.82 15.97
N THR A 165 0.40 13.23 16.69
CA THR A 165 1.06 14.51 16.47
C THR A 165 1.70 14.60 15.10
N ALA A 166 2.37 13.54 14.65
CA ALA A 166 2.96 13.47 13.32
C ALA A 166 1.86 13.54 12.25
N ARG A 167 0.77 12.78 12.41
CA ARG A 167 -0.36 12.79 11.47
C ARG A 167 -1.02 14.18 11.39
N ALA A 168 -1.22 14.84 12.53
CA ALA A 168 -1.79 16.19 12.56
C ALA A 168 -0.88 17.24 11.88
N ARG A 169 0.44 17.11 12.02
CA ARG A 169 1.42 17.96 11.34
C ARG A 169 1.36 17.78 9.82
N ASP A 170 1.29 16.53 9.37
CA ASP A 170 1.19 16.24 7.94
C ASP A 170 -0.13 16.76 7.37
N GLU A 171 -1.24 16.58 8.10
CA GLU A 171 -2.56 17.09 7.70
C GLU A 171 -2.58 18.61 7.58
N ALA A 172 -1.90 19.31 8.48
CA ALA A 172 -1.77 20.77 8.42
C ALA A 172 -0.88 21.25 7.24
N THR A 173 0.04 20.41 6.78
CA THR A 173 0.94 20.73 5.65
C THR A 173 0.25 20.46 4.31
N LYS A 174 -0.26 19.25 4.13
CA LYS A 174 -1.06 18.83 2.97
C LYS A 174 -2.06 17.76 3.43
N PRO A 175 -3.37 18.05 3.43
CA PRO A 175 -4.38 17.10 3.84
C PRO A 175 -4.36 15.80 3.02
N LEU A 176 -4.67 14.65 3.65
CA LEU A 176 -4.85 13.38 2.91
C LEU A 176 -5.88 13.52 1.79
N GLU A 177 -6.92 14.30 2.02
CA GLU A 177 -7.93 14.57 0.99
C GLU A 177 -7.34 15.22 -0.27
N ALA A 178 -6.37 16.12 -0.13
CA ALA A 178 -5.70 16.73 -1.28
C ALA A 178 -4.88 15.70 -2.07
N HIS A 179 -4.20 14.77 -1.38
CA HIS A 179 -3.51 13.65 -2.05
C HIS A 179 -4.50 12.76 -2.81
N ARG A 180 -5.60 12.37 -2.16
CA ARG A 180 -6.66 11.57 -2.77
C ARG A 180 -7.24 12.22 -4.01
N GLN A 181 -7.60 13.50 -3.94
CA GLN A 181 -8.18 14.21 -5.07
C GLN A 181 -7.22 14.31 -6.27
N GLU A 182 -5.95 14.59 -6.03
CA GLU A 182 -4.93 14.63 -7.08
C GLU A 182 -4.73 13.26 -7.74
N GLU A 183 -4.66 12.19 -6.95
CA GLU A 183 -4.52 10.81 -7.44
C GLU A 183 -5.77 10.38 -8.22
N LEU A 184 -6.96 10.56 -7.65
CA LEU A 184 -8.23 10.20 -8.28
C LEU A 184 -8.51 11.01 -9.55
N ALA A 185 -8.10 12.28 -9.63
CA ALA A 185 -8.23 13.05 -10.87
C ALA A 185 -7.44 12.41 -12.03
N ARG A 186 -6.26 11.86 -11.74
CA ARG A 186 -5.46 11.10 -12.71
C ARG A 186 -6.07 9.74 -13.03
N MET A 187 -6.55 9.01 -12.01
CA MET A 187 -7.21 7.73 -12.19
C MET A 187 -8.50 7.85 -13.01
N LYS A 188 -9.24 8.97 -12.86
CA LYS A 188 -10.42 9.25 -13.67
C LYS A 188 -10.09 9.33 -15.16
N LEU A 189 -8.96 9.94 -15.52
CA LEU A 189 -8.49 9.98 -16.91
C LEU A 189 -8.12 8.57 -17.41
N ASN A 190 -7.56 7.72 -16.55
CA ASN A 190 -7.23 6.34 -16.91
C ASN A 190 -8.50 5.49 -17.16
N PHE A 191 -9.58 5.70 -16.37
CA PHE A 191 -10.80 4.89 -16.45
C PHE A 191 -11.79 5.39 -17.49
N TYR A 192 -11.86 6.71 -17.72
CA TYR A 192 -12.90 7.34 -18.56
C TYR A 192 -12.34 8.17 -19.71
N GLY A 193 -11.02 8.34 -19.80
CA GLY A 193 -10.37 9.15 -20.82
C GLY A 193 -10.28 8.44 -22.17
N PHE A 194 -9.68 9.11 -23.14
CA PHE A 194 -9.51 8.59 -24.51
C PHE A 194 -8.43 7.51 -24.62
N ASP A 195 -7.49 7.42 -23.67
CA ASP A 195 -6.44 6.38 -23.68
C ASP A 195 -7.02 5.04 -23.24
N PRO A 196 -7.14 4.05 -24.13
CA PRO A 196 -7.70 2.74 -23.81
C PRO A 196 -6.72 1.81 -23.11
N SER A 197 -5.49 2.24 -22.80
CA SER A 197 -4.41 1.37 -22.32
C SER A 197 -4.80 0.56 -21.09
N TYR A 198 -5.52 1.16 -20.13
CA TYR A 198 -6.04 0.44 -18.98
C TYR A 198 -7.04 -0.64 -19.38
N HIS A 199 -8.01 -0.32 -20.22
CA HIS A 199 -9.05 -1.25 -20.64
C HIS A 199 -8.51 -2.40 -21.48
N VAL A 200 -7.48 -2.14 -22.28
CA VAL A 200 -6.76 -3.19 -23.01
C VAL A 200 -5.98 -4.08 -22.05
N ALA A 201 -5.26 -3.49 -21.10
CA ALA A 201 -4.44 -4.26 -20.16
C ALA A 201 -5.26 -5.17 -19.23
N ARG A 202 -6.44 -4.70 -18.75
CA ARG A 202 -7.30 -5.51 -17.87
C ARG A 202 -8.05 -6.62 -18.59
N TYR A 203 -8.40 -6.44 -19.87
CA TYR A 203 -9.26 -7.35 -20.64
C TYR A 203 -8.71 -8.78 -20.78
N HIS A 204 -7.42 -8.98 -20.64
CA HIS A 204 -6.75 -10.29 -20.73
C HIS A 204 -6.10 -10.72 -19.40
N PHE A 205 -6.53 -10.14 -18.29
CA PHE A 205 -5.94 -10.43 -16.98
C PHE A 205 -6.50 -11.72 -16.34
#